data_45e79f3bca37870127dd6b8750e5e90f
#
_entry.id   45e79f3bca37870127dd6b8750e5e90f
#
_cell.length_a   1.000
_cell.length_b   1.000
_cell.length_c   1.000
_cell.angle_alpha   90.00
_cell.angle_beta   90.00
_cell.angle_gamma   90.00
#
_symmetry.space_group_name_H-M   'P 1'
#
loop_
_entity.id
_entity.type
_entity.pdbx_description
1 polymer ?
#
loop_
_entity_poly.entity_id
_entity_poly.type
_entity_poly.pdbx_seq_one_letter_code
_entity_poly.pdbx_strand_id
1 'polypeptide(L)' 'MTNEEKRELMATLERLRQEHRDLDDVIGRLTEKAPFDQLQLQRLKKRKLILRDRIIAIEDQLTPDISA' A
#
# COMPACT_ATOMS: atom_id res chain seq x y z
N MET A 1 -23.33 -1.74 2.46
CA MET A 1 -22.25 -2.73 2.55
C MET A 1 -22.59 -3.77 3.60
N THR A 2 -22.50 -5.04 3.23
CA THR A 2 -22.77 -6.11 4.19
C THR A 2 -21.60 -6.30 5.14
N ASN A 3 -21.84 -6.99 6.26
CA ASN A 3 -20.76 -7.31 7.19
C ASN A 3 -19.68 -8.19 6.55
N GLU A 4 -20.08 -9.08 5.67
CA GLU A 4 -19.17 -9.95 4.97
C GLU A 4 -18.27 -9.18 4.00
N GLU A 5 -18.84 -8.27 3.23
CA GLU A 5 -18.09 -7.39 2.33
C GLU A 5 -17.11 -6.52 3.12
N LYS A 6 -17.53 -6.02 4.27
CA LYS A 6 -16.69 -5.22 5.14
C LYS A 6 -15.49 -6.01 5.63
N ARG A 7 -15.70 -7.27 6.04
CA ARG A 7 -14.61 -8.15 6.47
C ARG A 7 -13.62 -8.41 5.35
N GLU A 8 -14.11 -8.64 4.14
CA GLU A 8 -13.27 -8.85 2.98
C GLU A 8 -12.42 -7.62 2.67
N LEU A 9 -13.02 -6.44 2.74
CA LEU A 9 -12.29 -5.21 2.53
C LEU A 9 -11.23 -5.00 3.60
N MET A 10 -11.54 -5.31 4.85
CA MET A 10 -10.59 -5.18 5.94
C MET A 10 -9.41 -6.14 5.78
N ALA A 11 -9.68 -7.36 5.35
CA ALA A 11 -8.63 -8.35 5.09
C ALA A 11 -7.74 -7.91 3.94
N THR A 12 -8.34 -7.38 2.88
CA THR A 12 -7.59 -6.86 1.74
C THR A 12 -6.73 -5.66 2.16
N LEU A 13 -7.29 -4.79 2.99
CA LEU A 13 -6.58 -3.63 3.50
C LEU A 13 -5.33 -4.04 4.29
N GLU A 14 -5.47 -5.02 5.17
CA GLU A 14 -4.33 -5.52 5.95
C GLU A 14 -3.24 -6.10 5.06
N ARG A 15 -3.64 -6.87 4.05
CA ARG A 15 -2.69 -7.44 3.10
C ARG A 15 -1.95 -6.35 2.33
N LEU A 16 -2.66 -5.33 1.86
CA LEU A 16 -2.06 -4.23 1.12
C LEU A 16 -1.13 -3.40 2.00
N ARG A 17 -1.50 -3.18 3.25
CA ARG A 17 -0.64 -2.49 4.21
C ARG A 17 0.65 -3.25 4.45
N GLN A 18 0.56 -4.57 4.55
CA GLN A 18 1.74 -5.42 4.75
C GLN A 18 2.64 -5.37 3.52
N GLU A 19 2.06 -5.47 2.31
CA GLU A 19 2.82 -5.35 1.08
C GLU A 19 3.51 -4.00 0.96
N HIS A 20 2.81 -2.93 1.33
CA HIS A 20 3.36 -1.58 1.29
C HIS A 20 4.55 -1.46 2.24
N ARG A 21 4.44 -2.01 3.43
CA ARG A 21 5.50 -1.99 4.42
C ARG A 21 6.72 -2.80 3.96
N ASP A 22 6.47 -3.99 3.42
CA ASP A 22 7.54 -4.85 2.90
C ASP A 22 8.27 -4.16 1.75
N LEU A 23 7.54 -3.51 0.89
CA LEU A 23 8.12 -2.80 -0.26
C LEU A 23 8.94 -1.60 0.20
N ASP A 24 8.49 -0.90 1.21
CA ASP A 24 9.22 0.21 1.81
C ASP A 24 10.57 -0.26 2.37
N ASP A 25 10.57 -1.42 3.05
CA ASP A 25 11.79 -2.03 3.57
C ASP A 25 12.75 -2.41 2.44
N VAL A 26 12.23 -3.00 1.37
CA VAL A 26 13.05 -3.37 0.21
C VAL A 26 13.69 -2.13 -0.42
N ILE A 27 12.92 -1.06 -0.58
CA ILE A 27 13.43 0.21 -1.11
C ILE A 27 14.55 0.75 -0.21
N GLY A 28 14.33 0.72 1.10
CA GLY A 28 15.34 1.17 2.05
C GLY A 28 16.65 0.40 1.93
N ARG A 29 16.57 -0.93 1.84
CA ARG A 29 17.74 -1.78 1.71
C ARG A 29 18.46 -1.57 0.37
N LEU A 30 17.69 -1.42 -0.69
CA LEU A 30 18.26 -1.19 -2.01
C LEU A 30 19.07 0.10 -2.05
N THR A 31 18.57 1.16 -1.42
CA THR A 31 19.21 2.47 -1.45
C THR A 31 20.37 2.62 -0.47
N GLU A 32 20.52 1.70 0.48
CA GLU A 32 21.63 1.72 1.43
C GLU A 32 22.96 1.37 0.78
N LYS A 33 22.94 0.59 -0.29
CA LYS A 33 24.16 0.14 -0.97
C LYS A 33 24.29 0.82 -2.31
N ALA A 34 25.32 1.65 -2.44
CA ALA A 34 25.65 2.27 -3.71
C ALA A 34 26.75 1.48 -4.41
N PRO A 35 26.71 1.36 -5.75
CA PRO A 35 25.67 1.85 -6.65
C PRO A 35 24.47 0.90 -6.66
N PHE A 36 23.28 1.46 -6.80
CA PHE A 36 22.05 0.68 -6.89
C PHE A 36 21.38 0.90 -8.25
N ASP A 37 20.51 -0.05 -8.64
CA ASP A 37 19.80 0.00 -9.90
C ASP A 37 18.70 1.04 -9.86
N GLN A 38 18.88 2.15 -10.54
CA GLN A 38 17.92 3.25 -10.58
C GLN A 38 16.59 2.82 -11.20
N LEU A 39 16.63 1.98 -12.22
CA LEU A 39 15.42 1.50 -12.88
C LEU A 39 14.59 0.64 -11.93
N GLN A 40 15.24 -0.25 -11.19
CA GLN A 40 14.59 -1.08 -10.20
C GLN A 40 13.97 -0.21 -9.10
N LEU A 41 14.69 0.79 -8.64
CA LEU A 41 14.20 1.71 -7.63
C LEU A 41 12.93 2.42 -8.09
N GLN A 42 12.93 2.91 -9.33
CA GLN A 42 11.76 3.59 -9.89
C GLN A 42 10.54 2.67 -9.97
N ARG A 43 10.75 1.42 -10.37
CA ARG A 43 9.67 0.42 -10.43
C ARG A 43 9.09 0.14 -9.05
N LEU A 44 9.94 -0.01 -8.06
CA LEU A 44 9.50 -0.27 -6.69
C LEU A 44 8.74 0.91 -6.10
N LYS A 45 9.21 2.14 -6.35
CA LYS A 45 8.52 3.35 -5.91
C LYS A 45 7.15 3.49 -6.56
N LYS A 46 7.05 3.17 -7.85
CA LYS A 46 5.78 3.22 -8.56
C LYS A 46 4.80 2.22 -7.98
N ARG A 47 5.26 1.00 -7.70
CA ARG A 47 4.42 -0.02 -7.09
C ARG A 47 3.95 0.40 -5.70
N LYS A 48 4.83 1.03 -4.93
CA LYS A 48 4.50 1.54 -3.61
C LYS A 48 3.38 2.58 -3.69
N LEU A 49 3.43 3.48 -4.66
CA LEU A 49 2.39 4.48 -4.87
C LEU A 49 1.05 3.85 -5.24
N ILE A 50 1.07 2.82 -6.09
CA ILE A 50 -0.14 2.10 -6.47
C ILE A 50 -0.77 1.43 -5.24
N LEU A 51 0.04 0.80 -4.41
CA LEU A 51 -0.45 0.19 -3.17
C LEU A 51 -1.05 1.23 -2.24
N ARG A 52 -0.37 2.36 -2.08
CA ARG A 52 -0.87 3.46 -1.25
C ARG A 52 -2.23 3.96 -1.73
N ASP A 53 -2.39 4.14 -3.03
CA ASP A 53 -3.65 4.62 -3.60
C ASP A 53 -4.78 3.62 -3.34
N ARG A 54 -4.49 2.33 -3.46
CA ARG A 54 -5.48 1.29 -3.17
C ARG A 54 -5.86 1.26 -1.69
N ILE A 55 -4.89 1.42 -0.81
CA ILE A 55 -5.13 1.48 0.63
C ILE A 55 -6.07 2.64 0.95
N ILE A 56 -5.80 3.81 0.41
CA ILE A 56 -6.63 4.99 0.62
C ILE A 56 -8.04 4.76 0.11
N ALA A 57 -8.19 4.15 -1.07
CA ALA A 57 -9.50 3.88 -1.65
C ALA A 57 -10.32 2.93 -0.76
N ILE A 58 -9.68 1.90 -0.20
CA ILE A 58 -10.37 0.96 0.69
C ILE A 58 -10.72 1.62 2.01
N GLU A 59 -9.80 2.41 2.56
CA GLU A 59 -10.06 3.14 3.79
C GLU A 59 -11.26 4.08 3.64
N ASP A 60 -11.36 4.75 2.49
CA ASP A 60 -12.50 5.62 2.19
C ASP A 60 -13.81 4.84 2.14
N GLN A 61 -13.79 3.62 1.62
CA GLN A 61 -14.98 2.78 1.59
C GLN A 61 -15.40 2.30 2.98
N LEU A 62 -14.43 2.06 3.86
CA LEU A 62 -14.69 1.57 5.21
C LEU A 62 -15.04 2.68 6.19
N THR A 63 -14.59 3.89 5.92
CA THR A 63 -14.86 5.03 6.79
C THR A 63 -16.19 5.64 6.41
N PRO A 64 -17.13 5.73 7.37
CA PRO A 64 -18.39 6.44 7.09
C PRO A 64 -18.06 7.88 6.71
N ASP A 65 -18.78 8.37 5.71
CA ASP A 65 -18.61 9.73 5.25
C ASP A 65 -19.02 10.70 6.35
N ILE A 66 -18.06 11.13 7.12
CA ILE A 66 -18.29 12.18 8.12
C ILE A 66 -17.95 13.48 7.43
N SER A 67 -18.77 13.87 6.51
CA SER A 67 -18.64 15.21 5.97
C SER A 67 -19.14 16.18 7.01
N ALA A 68 -18.21 16.85 7.59
CA ALA A 68 -18.55 17.93 8.47
C ALA A 68 -19.24 19.04 7.70
#